data_25d9f8bff123ff4c7ab9b044d088e5c8
#
_entry.id   25d9f8bff123ff4c7ab9b044d088e5c8
#
_cell.length_a   1.000
_cell.length_b   1.000
_cell.length_c   1.000
_cell.angle_alpha   90.00
_cell.angle_beta   90.00
_cell.angle_gamma   90.00
#
_symmetry.space_group_name_H-M   'P 1'
#
loop_
_entity.id
_entity.type
_entity.pdbx_description
1 polymer ?
#
loop_
_entity_poly.entity_id
_entity_poly.type
_entity_poly.pdbx_seq_one_letter_code
_entity_poly.pdbx_strand_id
1 'polypeptide(L)'
;SGYYEEKITAARQLGIPVIVIRRPPLPDSFYTVNGEHGLRYRVERLLPGFYPLRSGFTTGSCATAATRAALQGLLTRETQHSATITLPDGETVTLPVSSCVFTDSNCTCGVIKDAGDDPDVTNGYTVLSTVSLTTQPGIQFLPGEGVGTITLPGIGIPVGEPAINQTPRRMITNEIEQLLHSHGLHSGVSVRISVPGGSELAKKTFNPRLGITGGISIIGTSGIVRPFSSEAFVNSIRKEIQVARALGCPSIVINSGAKSENYLRSRFP
;
A
#
# COMPACT_ATOMS: atom_id res chain seq x y z
N SER A 1 2.34 29.07 -1.25
CA SER A 1 1.94 29.36 -2.62
C SER A 1 3.04 28.88 -3.54
N GLY A 2 2.67 28.16 -4.61
CA GLY A 2 3.63 27.67 -5.60
C GLY A 2 4.56 28.77 -6.13
N TYR A 3 5.76 28.38 -6.50
CA TYR A 3 6.79 29.24 -7.07
C TYR A 3 7.39 30.28 -6.11
N TYR A 4 7.48 29.99 -4.81
CA TYR A 4 8.05 30.92 -3.83
C TYR A 4 9.51 31.21 -4.13
N GLU A 5 10.32 30.16 -4.29
CA GLU A 5 11.77 30.26 -4.53
C GLU A 5 12.08 30.97 -5.85
N GLU A 6 11.32 30.68 -6.90
CA GLU A 6 11.48 31.31 -8.20
C GLU A 6 11.20 32.82 -8.13
N LYS A 7 10.17 33.23 -7.40
CA LYS A 7 9.85 34.66 -7.20
C LYS A 7 10.94 35.40 -6.44
N ILE A 8 11.49 34.79 -5.38
CA ILE A 8 12.59 35.38 -4.62
C ILE A 8 13.86 35.49 -5.48
N THR A 9 14.15 34.44 -6.26
CA THR A 9 15.32 34.42 -7.16
C THR A 9 15.22 35.50 -8.24
N ALA A 10 14.07 35.62 -8.91
CA ALA A 10 13.82 36.63 -9.91
C ALA A 10 13.93 38.05 -9.35
N ALA A 11 13.38 38.29 -8.17
CA ALA A 11 13.48 39.59 -7.51
C ALA A 11 14.94 39.95 -7.14
N ARG A 12 15.73 38.98 -6.64
CA ARG A 12 17.16 39.16 -6.36
C ARG A 12 17.96 39.50 -7.63
N GLN A 13 17.68 38.80 -8.73
CA GLN A 13 18.34 39.07 -10.02
C GLN A 13 18.04 40.46 -10.57
N LEU A 14 16.86 40.99 -10.28
CA LEU A 14 16.43 42.33 -10.73
C LEU A 14 16.74 43.42 -9.71
N GLY A 15 17.37 43.11 -8.58
CA GLY A 15 17.69 44.10 -7.52
C GLY A 15 16.43 44.68 -6.83
N ILE A 16 15.30 43.99 -6.90
CA ILE A 16 14.03 44.47 -6.32
C ILE A 16 13.96 44.06 -4.86
N PRO A 17 13.74 45.01 -3.92
CA PRO A 17 13.53 44.70 -2.51
C PRO A 17 12.28 43.80 -2.33
N VAL A 18 12.45 42.72 -1.55
CA VAL A 18 11.34 41.77 -1.30
C VAL A 18 11.01 41.73 0.18
N ILE A 19 9.80 42.05 0.54
CA ILE A 19 9.25 41.85 1.87
C ILE A 19 8.50 40.51 1.90
N VAL A 20 8.98 39.58 2.71
CA VAL A 20 8.35 38.27 2.91
C VAL A 20 7.62 38.29 4.24
N ILE A 21 6.29 38.16 4.17
CA ILE A 21 5.48 37.94 5.37
C ILE A 21 5.47 36.45 5.64
N ARG A 22 6.20 36.03 6.67
CA ARG A 22 6.18 34.63 7.14
C ARG A 22 4.83 34.32 7.78
N ARG A 23 4.22 33.21 7.43
CA ARG A 23 3.09 32.70 8.20
C ARG A 23 3.57 32.41 9.62
N PRO A 24 2.85 32.84 10.67
CA PRO A 24 3.16 32.41 12.01
C PRO A 24 3.08 30.87 12.11
N PRO A 25 3.87 30.24 12.96
CA PRO A 25 3.73 28.82 13.21
C PRO A 25 2.28 28.55 13.69
N LEU A 26 1.71 27.45 13.20
CA LEU A 26 0.40 27.00 13.69
C LEU A 26 0.53 26.64 15.17
N PRO A 27 -0.45 26.98 16.02
CA PRO A 27 -0.50 26.50 17.40
C PRO A 27 -0.40 24.95 17.43
N ASP A 28 0.18 24.40 18.48
CA ASP A 28 0.34 22.94 18.67
C ASP A 28 -1.00 22.19 18.70
N SER A 29 -2.10 22.91 18.95
CA SER A 29 -3.47 22.37 18.89
C SER A 29 -4.03 22.17 17.48
N PHE A 30 -3.32 22.67 16.45
CA PHE A 30 -3.76 22.51 15.06
C PHE A 30 -3.12 21.26 14.44
N TYR A 31 -3.94 20.45 13.81
CA TYR A 31 -3.48 19.32 13.02
C TYR A 31 -3.24 19.74 11.58
N THR A 32 -2.06 19.44 11.07
CA THR A 32 -1.75 19.55 9.64
C THR A 32 -2.07 18.22 8.99
N VAL A 33 -2.79 18.22 7.89
CA VAL A 33 -3.13 17.00 7.14
C VAL A 33 -2.82 17.19 5.66
N ASN A 34 -2.46 16.12 4.98
CA ASN A 34 -2.15 16.10 3.56
C ASN A 34 -3.30 15.43 2.80
N GLY A 35 -4.04 16.27 2.04
CA GLY A 35 -5.11 15.77 1.20
C GLY A 35 -6.37 15.30 1.95
N GLU A 36 -7.30 14.77 1.15
CA GLU A 36 -8.62 14.36 1.63
C GLU A 36 -8.55 13.11 2.53
N HIS A 37 -7.65 12.19 2.22
CA HIS A 37 -7.48 10.96 3.02
C HIS A 37 -6.98 11.27 4.43
N GLY A 38 -5.96 12.11 4.54
CA GLY A 38 -5.43 12.54 5.84
C GLY A 38 -6.45 13.31 6.66
N LEU A 39 -7.24 14.21 6.01
CA LEU A 39 -8.33 14.92 6.67
C LEU A 39 -9.37 13.94 7.23
N ARG A 40 -9.87 13.02 6.40
CA ARG A 40 -10.86 12.04 6.81
C ARG A 40 -10.35 11.15 7.94
N TYR A 41 -9.15 10.60 7.81
CA TYR A 41 -8.53 9.78 8.86
C TYR A 41 -8.45 10.52 10.20
N ARG A 42 -8.05 11.80 10.16
CA ARG A 42 -7.93 12.61 11.38
C ARG A 42 -9.30 12.92 12.00
N VAL A 43 -10.30 13.27 11.18
CA VAL A 43 -11.67 13.54 11.64
C VAL A 43 -12.29 12.28 12.25
N GLU A 44 -12.15 11.10 11.64
CA GLU A 44 -12.67 9.85 12.20
C GLU A 44 -12.08 9.54 13.58
N ARG A 45 -10.82 9.89 13.82
CA ARG A 45 -10.19 9.70 15.14
C ARG A 45 -10.61 10.72 16.19
N LEU A 46 -10.82 11.97 15.81
CA LEU A 46 -11.16 13.05 16.73
C LEU A 46 -12.66 13.14 17.01
N LEU A 47 -13.48 12.76 16.05
CA LEU A 47 -14.93 12.83 16.08
C LEU A 47 -15.53 11.47 15.64
N PRO A 48 -15.43 10.43 16.47
CA PRO A 48 -16.02 9.12 16.14
C PRO A 48 -17.51 9.26 15.82
N GLY A 49 -17.94 8.70 14.69
CA GLY A 49 -19.31 8.80 14.20
C GLY A 49 -19.63 10.03 13.32
N PHE A 50 -18.66 10.93 13.07
CA PHE A 50 -18.87 12.05 12.15
C PHE A 50 -19.14 11.55 10.71
N TYR A 51 -18.43 10.52 10.26
CA TYR A 51 -18.75 9.82 9.03
C TYR A 51 -19.61 8.59 9.36
N PRO A 52 -20.60 8.27 8.52
CA PRO A 52 -21.49 7.11 8.75
C PRO A 52 -20.76 5.76 8.64
N LEU A 53 -19.63 5.74 7.94
CA LEU A 53 -18.79 4.55 7.74
C LEU A 53 -17.33 4.88 8.03
N ARG A 54 -16.66 3.98 8.77
CA ARG A 54 -15.26 4.12 9.17
C ARG A 54 -14.32 3.64 8.07
N SER A 55 -13.28 4.40 7.79
CA SER A 55 -12.17 4.00 6.91
C SER A 55 -11.22 3.03 7.62
N GLY A 56 -10.48 2.25 6.83
CA GLY A 56 -9.46 1.33 7.30
C GLY A 56 -8.16 1.44 6.53
N PHE A 57 -7.26 0.47 6.70
CA PHE A 57 -5.98 0.42 6.02
C PHE A 57 -5.95 -0.65 4.94
N THR A 58 -5.20 -0.37 3.85
CA THR A 58 -5.00 -1.32 2.76
C THR A 58 -4.04 -2.43 3.17
N THR A 59 -4.04 -3.58 2.44
CA THR A 59 -3.02 -4.61 2.60
C THR A 59 -1.60 -4.06 2.37
N GLY A 60 -1.47 -3.05 1.47
CA GLY A 60 -0.21 -2.35 1.21
C GLY A 60 0.30 -1.60 2.44
N SER A 61 -0.56 -0.86 3.14
CA SER A 61 -0.18 -0.16 4.38
C SER A 61 0.20 -1.12 5.50
N CYS A 62 -0.57 -2.21 5.66
CA CYS A 62 -0.23 -3.25 6.64
C CYS A 62 1.11 -3.93 6.32
N ALA A 63 1.37 -4.25 5.04
CA ALA A 63 2.64 -4.82 4.60
C ALA A 63 3.81 -3.85 4.84
N THR A 64 3.61 -2.56 4.56
CA THR A 64 4.63 -1.52 4.80
C THR A 64 4.94 -1.39 6.28
N ALA A 65 3.93 -1.33 7.15
CA ALA A 65 4.11 -1.25 8.59
C ALA A 65 4.78 -2.50 9.16
N ALA A 66 4.37 -3.69 8.72
CA ALA A 66 5.00 -4.96 9.11
C ALA A 66 6.47 -5.01 8.67
N THR A 67 6.79 -4.51 7.45
CA THR A 67 8.17 -4.47 6.95
C THR A 67 9.04 -3.49 7.73
N ARG A 68 8.53 -2.29 8.00
CA ARG A 68 9.24 -1.31 8.82
C ARG A 68 9.53 -1.85 10.21
N ALA A 69 8.53 -2.44 10.88
CA ALA A 69 8.71 -3.07 12.18
C ALA A 69 9.73 -4.21 12.14
N ALA A 70 9.64 -5.09 11.12
CA ALA A 70 10.57 -6.21 10.99
C ALA A 70 12.01 -5.74 10.76
N LEU A 71 12.23 -4.74 9.91
CA LEU A 71 13.56 -4.19 9.68
C LEU A 71 14.08 -3.49 10.93
N GLN A 72 13.26 -2.64 11.57
CA GLN A 72 13.64 -1.97 12.83
C GLN A 72 14.01 -2.99 13.89
N GLY A 73 13.17 -4.02 14.10
CA GLY A 73 13.44 -5.10 15.04
C GLY A 73 14.74 -5.87 14.71
N LEU A 74 14.98 -6.15 13.42
CA LEU A 74 16.22 -6.83 12.98
C LEU A 74 17.46 -5.98 13.29
N LEU A 75 17.39 -4.67 13.12
CA LEU A 75 18.50 -3.75 13.35
C LEU A 75 18.77 -3.50 14.84
N THR A 76 17.71 -3.35 15.64
CA THR A 76 17.84 -3.04 17.08
C THR A 76 17.83 -4.26 17.99
N ARG A 77 17.38 -5.43 17.49
CA ARG A 77 17.10 -6.65 18.27
C ARG A 77 16.02 -6.43 19.35
N GLU A 78 15.15 -5.46 19.16
CA GLU A 78 14.06 -5.14 20.07
C GLU A 78 12.70 -5.47 19.45
N THR A 79 11.78 -5.98 20.26
CA THR A 79 10.39 -6.24 19.84
C THR A 79 9.68 -4.93 19.52
N GLN A 80 9.08 -4.88 18.35
CA GLN A 80 8.31 -3.72 17.89
C GLN A 80 6.82 -3.95 18.19
N HIS A 81 6.16 -2.97 18.81
CA HIS A 81 4.73 -3.00 19.16
C HIS A 81 3.87 -2.12 18.25
N SER A 82 4.49 -1.25 17.50
CA SER A 82 3.84 -0.38 16.52
C SER A 82 4.83 0.04 15.43
N ALA A 83 4.31 0.47 14.29
CA ALA A 83 5.12 1.06 13.22
C ALA A 83 4.42 2.29 12.67
N THR A 84 5.16 3.41 12.60
CA THR A 84 4.71 4.63 11.93
C THR A 84 5.23 4.64 10.51
N ILE A 85 4.34 4.74 9.53
CA ILE A 85 4.64 4.74 8.11
C ILE A 85 4.12 5.99 7.45
N THR A 86 4.67 6.32 6.28
CA THR A 86 4.20 7.42 5.44
C THR A 86 3.31 6.89 4.32
N LEU A 87 2.08 7.40 4.24
CA LEU A 87 1.13 7.09 3.17
C LEU A 87 1.52 7.79 1.86
N PRO A 88 0.97 7.38 0.70
CA PRO A 88 1.30 7.96 -0.60
C PRO A 88 1.04 9.46 -0.73
N ASP A 89 0.12 10.01 0.05
CA ASP A 89 -0.20 11.44 0.12
C ASP A 89 0.70 12.24 1.08
N GLY A 90 1.65 11.54 1.77
CA GLY A 90 2.59 12.13 2.73
C GLY A 90 2.05 12.19 4.17
N GLU A 91 0.83 11.73 4.44
CA GLU A 91 0.33 11.61 5.81
C GLU A 91 1.04 10.46 6.54
N THR A 92 1.36 10.67 7.82
CA THR A 92 1.94 9.63 8.67
C THR A 92 0.88 8.95 9.52
N VAL A 93 0.91 7.62 9.56
CA VAL A 93 -0.01 6.81 10.36
C VAL A 93 0.75 5.77 11.15
N THR A 94 0.25 5.44 12.34
CA THR A 94 0.82 4.42 13.20
C THR A 94 -0.11 3.22 13.27
N LEU A 95 0.40 2.04 12.88
CA LEU A 95 -0.33 0.78 12.95
C LEU A 95 0.25 -0.07 14.10
N PRO A 96 -0.61 -0.78 14.85
CA PRO A 96 -0.16 -1.71 15.87
C PRO A 96 0.48 -2.94 15.21
N VAL A 97 1.55 -3.44 15.80
CA VAL A 97 2.23 -4.70 15.42
C VAL A 97 1.72 -5.79 16.35
N SER A 98 1.14 -6.83 15.77
CA SER A 98 0.51 -7.94 16.51
C SER A 98 1.50 -9.04 16.89
N SER A 99 2.60 -9.15 16.16
CA SER A 99 3.66 -10.14 16.40
C SER A 99 5.02 -9.65 15.92
N CYS A 100 6.08 -10.04 16.62
CA CYS A 100 7.47 -9.75 16.24
C CYS A 100 8.32 -10.94 16.66
N VAL A 101 8.84 -11.68 15.69
CA VAL A 101 9.59 -12.93 15.90
C VAL A 101 10.95 -12.84 15.22
N PHE A 102 12.00 -13.17 15.96
CA PHE A 102 13.39 -13.13 15.49
C PHE A 102 13.92 -14.52 15.21
N THR A 103 14.76 -14.60 14.20
CA THR A 103 15.75 -15.67 14.03
C THR A 103 17.14 -15.04 13.99
N ASP A 104 18.18 -15.85 13.78
CA ASP A 104 19.56 -15.33 13.71
C ASP A 104 19.74 -14.34 12.55
N SER A 105 19.05 -14.54 11.42
CA SER A 105 19.25 -13.81 10.17
C SER A 105 18.06 -12.98 9.70
N ASN A 106 16.89 -13.12 10.34
CA ASN A 106 15.70 -12.37 9.93
C ASN A 106 14.80 -11.99 11.12
N CYS A 107 13.90 -11.06 10.84
CA CYS A 107 12.79 -10.72 11.72
C CYS A 107 11.48 -10.81 10.94
N THR A 108 10.45 -11.35 11.56
CA THR A 108 9.09 -11.39 11.01
C THR A 108 8.16 -10.62 11.93
N CYS A 109 7.53 -9.59 11.41
CA CYS A 109 6.47 -8.85 12.11
C CYS A 109 5.13 -9.00 11.41
N GLY A 110 4.05 -8.92 12.19
CA GLY A 110 2.69 -9.02 11.72
C GLY A 110 1.84 -7.80 12.07
N VAL A 111 0.96 -7.42 11.16
CA VAL A 111 -0.06 -6.38 11.35
C VAL A 111 -1.41 -6.98 11.00
N ILE A 112 -2.37 -6.91 11.94
CA ILE A 112 -3.75 -7.33 11.67
C ILE A 112 -4.41 -6.22 10.84
N LYS A 113 -4.94 -6.59 9.67
CA LYS A 113 -5.61 -5.64 8.81
C LYS A 113 -6.96 -5.24 9.37
N ASP A 114 -7.13 -3.95 9.57
CA ASP A 114 -8.42 -3.32 9.83
C ASP A 114 -8.86 -2.56 8.58
N ALA A 115 -9.87 -3.08 7.90
CA ALA A 115 -10.42 -2.47 6.69
C ALA A 115 -11.53 -1.44 6.99
N GLY A 116 -11.77 -1.13 8.25
CA GLY A 116 -12.91 -0.30 8.63
C GLY A 116 -14.22 -1.04 8.39
N ASP A 117 -15.20 -0.31 7.88
CA ASP A 117 -16.54 -0.85 7.56
C ASP A 117 -16.64 -1.32 6.09
N ASP A 118 -15.49 -1.42 5.39
CA ASP A 118 -15.46 -1.99 4.04
C ASP A 118 -15.59 -3.52 4.10
N PRO A 119 -16.42 -4.15 3.23
CA PRO A 119 -16.57 -5.60 3.15
C PRO A 119 -15.36 -6.29 2.51
N ASP A 120 -14.16 -5.84 2.81
CA ASP A 120 -12.90 -6.38 2.30
C ASP A 120 -12.66 -7.80 2.84
N VAL A 121 -12.46 -8.76 1.96
CA VAL A 121 -12.25 -10.17 2.31
C VAL A 121 -11.00 -10.41 3.16
N THR A 122 -10.06 -9.46 3.17
CA THR A 122 -8.82 -9.52 3.95
C THR A 122 -8.93 -8.85 5.31
N ASN A 123 -10.11 -8.32 5.69
CA ASN A 123 -10.33 -7.72 7.00
C ASN A 123 -10.09 -8.74 8.12
N GLY A 124 -9.36 -8.36 9.15
CA GLY A 124 -9.01 -9.23 10.29
C GLY A 124 -7.87 -10.22 10.05
N TYR A 125 -7.39 -10.35 8.81
CA TYR A 125 -6.23 -11.21 8.51
C TYR A 125 -4.92 -10.53 8.86
N THR A 126 -3.95 -11.34 9.29
CA THR A 126 -2.60 -10.85 9.59
C THR A 126 -1.78 -10.77 8.32
N VAL A 127 -1.23 -9.60 8.06
CA VAL A 127 -0.22 -9.38 7.02
C VAL A 127 1.15 -9.46 7.68
N LEU A 128 1.93 -10.48 7.30
CA LEU A 128 3.27 -10.73 7.81
C LEU A 128 4.31 -10.17 6.84
N SER A 129 5.39 -9.64 7.37
CA SER A 129 6.59 -9.33 6.61
C SER A 129 7.81 -9.96 7.29
N THR A 130 8.53 -10.79 6.55
CA THR A 130 9.83 -11.34 6.95
C THR A 130 10.92 -10.57 6.23
N VAL A 131 11.85 -9.99 6.97
CA VAL A 131 12.93 -9.15 6.46
C VAL A 131 14.29 -9.76 6.83
N SER A 132 15.20 -9.79 5.85
CA SER A 132 16.61 -10.16 6.06
C SER A 132 17.52 -9.16 5.35
N LEU A 133 18.70 -8.91 5.92
CA LEU A 133 19.76 -8.16 5.23
C LEU A 133 20.45 -9.07 4.22
N THR A 134 20.87 -8.50 3.08
CA THR A 134 21.57 -9.21 2.00
C THR A 134 22.86 -8.48 1.62
N THR A 135 23.81 -9.23 1.08
CA THR A 135 25.07 -8.66 0.56
C THR A 135 24.89 -8.00 -0.79
N GLN A 136 23.87 -8.40 -1.56
CA GLN A 136 23.56 -7.77 -2.84
C GLN A 136 22.78 -6.48 -2.60
N PRO A 137 23.15 -5.35 -3.19
CA PRO A 137 22.46 -4.11 -3.02
C PRO A 137 21.05 -4.14 -3.60
N GLY A 138 20.17 -3.29 -3.05
CA GLY A 138 18.78 -3.15 -3.49
C GLY A 138 17.79 -3.92 -2.64
N ILE A 139 16.51 -3.83 -3.04
CA ILE A 139 15.40 -4.45 -2.32
C ILE A 139 14.80 -5.54 -3.19
N GLN A 140 14.77 -6.76 -2.66
CA GLN A 140 14.22 -7.91 -3.35
C GLN A 140 12.91 -8.35 -2.69
N PHE A 141 11.83 -8.39 -3.48
CA PHE A 141 10.55 -8.91 -3.05
C PHE A 141 10.46 -10.40 -3.36
N LEU A 142 10.24 -11.21 -2.32
CA LEU A 142 10.17 -12.67 -2.42
C LEU A 142 8.72 -13.15 -2.32
N PRO A 143 8.36 -14.25 -2.99
CA PRO A 143 7.03 -14.86 -2.83
C PRO A 143 6.84 -15.34 -1.40
N GLY A 144 5.68 -15.05 -0.82
CA GLY A 144 5.28 -15.47 0.52
C GLY A 144 3.97 -16.23 0.50
N GLU A 145 3.69 -16.95 1.59
CA GLU A 145 2.46 -17.72 1.74
C GLU A 145 1.23 -16.83 1.56
N GLY A 146 0.26 -17.28 0.77
CA GLY A 146 -1.02 -16.61 0.56
C GLY A 146 -0.96 -15.30 -0.22
N VAL A 147 0.21 -14.88 -0.68
CA VAL A 147 0.39 -13.81 -1.67
C VAL A 147 0.53 -14.43 -3.05
N GLY A 148 -0.27 -13.98 -4.00
CA GLY A 148 -0.32 -14.54 -5.34
C GLY A 148 0.94 -14.24 -6.15
N THR A 149 1.12 -15.03 -7.21
CA THR A 149 2.15 -14.82 -8.24
C THR A 149 1.49 -14.38 -9.54
N ILE A 150 2.11 -13.46 -10.25
CA ILE A 150 1.65 -12.94 -11.53
C ILE A 150 1.92 -13.99 -12.61
N THR A 151 0.88 -14.39 -13.34
CA THR A 151 1.00 -15.37 -14.44
C THR A 151 0.62 -14.79 -15.80
N LEU A 152 -0.06 -13.63 -15.83
CA LEU A 152 -0.47 -12.95 -17.06
C LEU A 152 0.11 -11.52 -17.11
N PRO A 153 0.45 -11.01 -18.31
CA PRO A 153 0.89 -9.62 -18.48
C PRO A 153 -0.29 -8.65 -18.35
N GLY A 154 0.01 -7.35 -18.19
CA GLY A 154 -0.97 -6.25 -18.28
C GLY A 154 -1.30 -5.54 -16.98
N ILE A 155 -0.97 -6.10 -15.82
CA ILE A 155 -1.23 -5.45 -14.52
C ILE A 155 -0.09 -4.55 -14.00
N GLY A 156 0.97 -4.37 -14.81
CA GLY A 156 2.10 -3.51 -14.45
C GLY A 156 3.11 -4.12 -13.50
N ILE A 157 3.07 -5.44 -13.30
CA ILE A 157 4.04 -6.23 -12.54
C ILE A 157 4.54 -7.34 -13.48
N PRO A 158 5.85 -7.65 -13.54
CA PRO A 158 6.37 -8.73 -14.38
C PRO A 158 5.78 -10.09 -14.02
N VAL A 159 5.64 -10.94 -15.04
CA VAL A 159 5.22 -12.34 -14.84
C VAL A 159 6.29 -13.08 -14.00
N GLY A 160 5.85 -13.90 -13.07
CA GLY A 160 6.69 -14.61 -12.11
C GLY A 160 6.92 -13.87 -10.79
N GLU A 161 6.64 -12.57 -10.74
CA GLU A 161 6.81 -11.77 -9.54
C GLU A 161 5.64 -11.94 -8.54
N PRO A 162 5.88 -11.75 -7.23
CA PRO A 162 4.81 -11.71 -6.24
C PRO A 162 3.85 -10.55 -6.51
N ALA A 163 2.58 -10.78 -6.31
CA ALA A 163 1.49 -9.83 -6.57
C ALA A 163 1.47 -8.67 -5.57
N ILE A 164 2.55 -7.93 -5.51
CA ILE A 164 2.71 -6.71 -4.71
C ILE A 164 2.72 -5.52 -5.67
N ASN A 165 1.68 -4.70 -5.64
CA ASN A 165 1.51 -3.58 -6.57
C ASN A 165 2.59 -2.50 -6.39
N GLN A 166 2.76 -1.65 -7.39
CA GLN A 166 3.83 -0.64 -7.41
C GLN A 166 3.77 0.34 -6.23
N THR A 167 2.56 0.79 -5.82
CA THR A 167 2.43 1.71 -4.68
C THR A 167 2.88 1.07 -3.37
N PRO A 168 2.42 -0.13 -2.96
CA PRO A 168 2.98 -0.85 -1.82
C PRO A 168 4.50 -1.09 -1.93
N ARG A 169 5.01 -1.49 -3.11
CA ARG A 169 6.46 -1.65 -3.29
C ARG A 169 7.21 -0.36 -3.00
N ARG A 170 6.74 0.77 -3.54
CA ARG A 170 7.35 2.08 -3.29
C ARG A 170 7.28 2.49 -1.82
N MET A 171 6.14 2.29 -1.16
CA MET A 171 6.00 2.57 0.28
C MET A 171 7.00 1.75 1.10
N ILE A 172 7.07 0.44 0.86
CA ILE A 172 8.02 -0.46 1.52
C ILE A 172 9.46 -0.03 1.25
N THR A 173 9.81 0.26 0.01
CA THR A 173 11.14 0.73 -0.39
C THR A 173 11.53 1.98 0.37
N ASN A 174 10.66 2.99 0.40
CA ASN A 174 10.93 4.25 1.09
C ASN A 174 11.19 4.06 2.59
N GLU A 175 10.40 3.22 3.26
CA GLU A 175 10.59 2.94 4.69
C GLU A 175 11.90 2.18 4.96
N ILE A 176 12.27 1.25 4.09
CA ILE A 176 13.54 0.52 4.18
C ILE A 176 14.72 1.49 4.00
N GLU A 177 14.70 2.30 2.94
CA GLU A 177 15.78 3.25 2.64
C GLU A 177 15.97 4.26 3.77
N GLN A 178 14.89 4.79 4.33
CA GLN A 178 14.95 5.68 5.48
C GLN A 178 15.60 5.03 6.69
N LEU A 179 15.22 3.78 7.02
CA LEU A 179 15.79 3.04 8.15
C LEU A 179 17.26 2.72 7.94
N LEU A 180 17.63 2.22 6.77
CA LEU A 180 19.03 1.92 6.45
C LEU A 180 19.88 3.19 6.53
N HIS A 181 19.42 4.29 5.96
CA HIS A 181 20.10 5.56 6.00
C HIS A 181 20.29 6.08 7.44
N SER A 182 19.24 6.01 8.28
CA SER A 182 19.32 6.44 9.68
C SER A 182 20.29 5.62 10.54
N HIS A 183 20.56 4.35 10.14
CA HIS A 183 21.52 3.47 10.79
C HIS A 183 22.90 3.43 10.09
N GLY A 184 23.12 4.27 9.05
CA GLY A 184 24.38 4.31 8.30
C GLY A 184 24.71 3.00 7.56
N LEU A 185 23.70 2.23 7.17
CA LEU A 185 23.85 0.92 6.51
C LEU A 185 23.62 1.04 4.99
N HIS A 186 24.43 0.29 4.23
CA HIS A 186 24.34 0.18 2.78
C HIS A 186 24.04 -1.25 2.30
N SER A 187 23.42 -2.05 3.14
CA SER A 187 23.04 -3.44 2.83
C SER A 187 21.84 -3.49 1.91
N GLY A 188 21.74 -4.57 1.10
CA GLY A 188 20.48 -4.92 0.49
C GLY A 188 19.50 -5.53 1.49
N VAL A 189 18.24 -5.61 1.10
CA VAL A 189 17.16 -6.15 1.92
C VAL A 189 16.29 -7.10 1.10
N SER A 190 16.04 -8.30 1.61
CA SER A 190 14.99 -9.17 1.10
C SER A 190 13.72 -9.03 1.93
N VAL A 191 12.59 -8.92 1.26
CA VAL A 191 11.26 -8.74 1.86
C VAL A 191 10.34 -9.84 1.37
N ARG A 192 9.76 -10.60 2.29
CA ARG A 192 8.74 -11.61 2.00
C ARG A 192 7.44 -11.24 2.69
N ILE A 193 6.43 -10.88 1.91
CA ILE A 193 5.09 -10.60 2.43
C ILE A 193 4.27 -11.88 2.40
N SER A 194 3.63 -12.22 3.53
CA SER A 194 2.76 -13.39 3.63
C SER A 194 1.43 -13.01 4.26
N VAL A 195 0.38 -13.70 3.83
CA VAL A 195 -0.96 -13.58 4.42
C VAL A 195 -1.52 -15.01 4.58
N PRO A 196 -1.30 -15.63 5.74
CA PRO A 196 -1.81 -16.99 5.99
C PRO A 196 -3.30 -17.10 5.68
N GLY A 197 -3.68 -18.11 4.90
CA GLY A 197 -5.06 -18.26 4.40
C GLY A 197 -5.38 -17.44 3.15
N GLY A 198 -4.46 -16.63 2.64
CA GLY A 198 -4.67 -15.77 1.46
C GLY A 198 -5.00 -16.52 0.18
N SER A 199 -4.57 -17.76 0.02
CA SER A 199 -4.93 -18.61 -1.13
C SER A 199 -6.42 -18.90 -1.20
N GLU A 200 -7.07 -19.14 -0.07
CA GLU A 200 -8.52 -19.35 0.00
C GLU A 200 -9.29 -18.04 -0.21
N LEU A 201 -8.77 -16.95 0.35
CA LEU A 201 -9.35 -15.63 0.13
C LEU A 201 -9.33 -15.22 -1.33
N ALA A 202 -8.26 -15.52 -2.04
CA ALA A 202 -8.10 -15.17 -3.45
C ALA A 202 -9.21 -15.72 -4.34
N LYS A 203 -9.80 -16.88 -3.99
CA LYS A 203 -10.95 -17.49 -4.70
C LYS A 203 -12.20 -16.59 -4.69
N LYS A 204 -12.30 -15.68 -3.71
CA LYS A 204 -13.42 -14.72 -3.56
C LYS A 204 -13.11 -13.34 -4.16
N THR A 205 -11.98 -13.19 -4.86
CA THR A 205 -11.52 -11.94 -5.46
C THR A 205 -11.48 -12.04 -6.99
N PHE A 206 -11.14 -10.93 -7.64
CA PHE A 206 -10.89 -10.89 -9.09
C PHE A 206 -9.51 -11.43 -9.49
N ASN A 207 -8.66 -11.82 -8.54
CA ASN A 207 -7.30 -12.27 -8.81
C ASN A 207 -7.19 -13.36 -9.87
N PRO A 208 -8.00 -14.43 -9.86
CA PRO A 208 -7.92 -15.47 -10.90
C PRO A 208 -8.16 -14.92 -12.31
N ARG A 209 -9.06 -13.94 -12.48
CA ARG A 209 -9.33 -13.29 -13.78
C ARG A 209 -8.18 -12.41 -14.25
N LEU A 210 -7.38 -11.89 -13.30
CA LEU A 210 -6.21 -11.06 -13.57
C LEU A 210 -4.94 -11.87 -13.78
N GLY A 211 -5.00 -13.19 -13.76
CA GLY A 211 -3.83 -14.07 -13.84
C GLY A 211 -2.96 -13.99 -12.60
N ILE A 212 -3.58 -13.81 -11.43
CA ILE A 212 -2.89 -13.85 -10.16
C ILE A 212 -3.27 -15.16 -9.48
N THR A 213 -2.29 -16.05 -9.31
CA THR A 213 -2.50 -17.40 -8.80
C THR A 213 -1.84 -17.61 -7.44
N GLY A 214 -2.40 -18.51 -6.63
CA GLY A 214 -1.81 -18.94 -5.35
C GLY A 214 -2.08 -18.04 -4.16
N GLY A 215 -2.70 -16.85 -4.34
CA GLY A 215 -2.98 -15.97 -3.23
C GLY A 215 -3.60 -14.63 -3.60
N ILE A 216 -3.72 -13.77 -2.59
CA ILE A 216 -4.23 -12.40 -2.76
C ILE A 216 -3.15 -11.46 -3.32
N SER A 217 -3.58 -10.28 -3.77
CA SER A 217 -2.69 -9.17 -4.11
C SER A 217 -2.48 -8.24 -2.93
N ILE A 218 -1.25 -7.75 -2.78
CA ILE A 218 -0.93 -6.66 -1.86
C ILE A 218 -1.16 -5.34 -2.61
N ILE A 219 -2.25 -4.67 -2.29
CA ILE A 219 -2.73 -3.47 -3.01
C ILE A 219 -2.93 -2.29 -2.05
N GLY A 220 -3.04 -1.09 -2.64
CA GLY A 220 -3.35 0.15 -1.91
C GLY A 220 -2.77 1.36 -2.63
N THR A 221 -3.61 2.11 -3.35
CA THR A 221 -3.19 3.31 -4.08
C THR A 221 -3.02 4.52 -3.17
N SER A 222 -3.90 4.65 -2.18
CA SER A 222 -3.88 5.74 -1.17
C SER A 222 -3.36 5.30 0.20
N GLY A 223 -3.24 3.98 0.44
CA GLY A 223 -2.94 3.42 1.76
C GLY A 223 -4.17 3.28 2.67
N ILE A 224 -5.26 3.97 2.38
CA ILE A 224 -6.52 3.96 3.13
C ILE A 224 -7.60 3.22 2.33
N VAL A 225 -8.41 2.41 3.01
CA VAL A 225 -9.62 1.80 2.46
C VAL A 225 -10.80 2.70 2.81
N ARG A 226 -11.56 3.09 1.79
CA ARG A 226 -12.85 3.77 1.96
C ARG A 226 -13.97 2.79 1.64
N PRO A 227 -14.93 2.58 2.56
CA PRO A 227 -16.05 1.69 2.31
C PRO A 227 -16.82 2.10 1.05
N PHE A 228 -17.14 1.12 0.21
CA PHE A 228 -17.93 1.28 -1.01
C PHE A 228 -17.36 2.31 -2.01
N SER A 229 -16.04 2.35 -2.19
CA SER A 229 -15.37 3.27 -3.10
C SER A 229 -15.70 2.99 -4.57
N SER A 230 -16.40 3.92 -5.22
CA SER A 230 -16.65 3.86 -6.67
C SER A 230 -15.37 3.89 -7.49
N GLU A 231 -14.35 4.61 -7.02
CA GLU A 231 -13.03 4.67 -7.65
C GLU A 231 -12.34 3.30 -7.63
N ALA A 232 -12.37 2.60 -6.49
CA ALA A 232 -11.81 1.25 -6.37
C ALA A 232 -12.50 0.28 -7.33
N PHE A 233 -13.83 0.38 -7.46
CA PHE A 233 -14.61 -0.42 -8.41
C PHE A 233 -14.22 -0.14 -9.86
N VAL A 234 -14.15 1.13 -10.28
CA VAL A 234 -13.72 1.50 -11.64
C VAL A 234 -12.29 1.04 -11.92
N ASN A 235 -11.39 1.13 -10.94
CA ASN A 235 -10.00 0.69 -11.09
C ASN A 235 -9.90 -0.85 -11.25
N SER A 236 -10.80 -1.63 -10.65
CA SER A 236 -10.83 -3.08 -10.87
C SER A 236 -11.20 -3.42 -12.32
N ILE A 237 -12.20 -2.75 -12.88
CA ILE A 237 -12.61 -2.90 -14.30
C ILE A 237 -11.46 -2.49 -15.22
N ARG A 238 -10.79 -1.37 -14.95
CA ARG A 238 -9.63 -0.93 -15.76
C ARG A 238 -8.53 -1.97 -15.81
N LYS A 239 -8.24 -2.64 -14.70
CA LYS A 239 -7.23 -3.72 -14.65
C LYS A 239 -7.63 -4.92 -15.49
N GLU A 240 -8.88 -5.36 -15.43
CA GLU A 240 -9.37 -6.44 -16.30
C GLU A 240 -9.21 -6.08 -17.78
N ILE A 241 -9.57 -4.85 -18.17
CA ILE A 241 -9.38 -4.34 -19.54
C ILE A 241 -7.89 -4.34 -19.93
N GLN A 242 -6.99 -3.93 -19.05
CA GLN A 242 -5.55 -3.92 -19.32
C GLN A 242 -4.99 -5.33 -19.56
N VAL A 243 -5.41 -6.30 -18.76
CA VAL A 243 -5.03 -7.72 -18.95
C VAL A 243 -5.56 -8.24 -20.27
N ALA A 244 -6.86 -8.03 -20.58
CA ALA A 244 -7.45 -8.45 -21.84
C ALA A 244 -6.73 -7.86 -23.07
N ARG A 245 -6.36 -6.57 -23.01
CA ARG A 245 -5.54 -5.94 -24.08
C ARG A 245 -4.16 -6.54 -24.19
N ALA A 246 -3.49 -6.81 -23.08
CA ALA A 246 -2.16 -7.41 -23.09
C ALA A 246 -2.16 -8.85 -23.62
N LEU A 247 -3.29 -9.55 -23.51
CA LEU A 247 -3.53 -10.88 -24.09
C LEU A 247 -3.98 -10.82 -25.56
N GLY A 248 -4.13 -9.62 -26.15
CA GLY A 248 -4.57 -9.47 -27.53
C GLY A 248 -6.04 -9.77 -27.76
N CYS A 249 -6.90 -9.70 -26.75
CA CYS A 249 -8.33 -9.92 -26.92
C CYS A 249 -8.93 -8.88 -27.88
N PRO A 250 -9.60 -9.30 -28.96
CA PRO A 250 -10.11 -8.38 -29.99
C PRO A 250 -11.34 -7.59 -29.52
N SER A 251 -12.02 -8.07 -28.50
CA SER A 251 -13.24 -7.45 -27.95
C SER A 251 -13.38 -7.73 -26.46
N ILE A 252 -14.08 -6.84 -25.77
CA ILE A 252 -14.37 -6.94 -24.34
C ILE A 252 -15.89 -6.81 -24.17
N VAL A 253 -16.48 -7.71 -23.39
CA VAL A 253 -17.91 -7.67 -23.07
C VAL A 253 -18.07 -7.15 -21.64
N ILE A 254 -18.82 -6.08 -21.48
CA ILE A 254 -19.19 -5.53 -20.18
C ILE A 254 -20.61 -5.97 -19.85
N ASN A 255 -20.80 -6.56 -18.68
CA ASN A 255 -22.11 -6.99 -18.21
C ASN A 255 -22.45 -6.37 -16.84
N SER A 256 -23.73 -6.37 -16.49
CA SER A 256 -24.23 -5.71 -15.27
C SER A 256 -24.42 -6.66 -14.07
N GLY A 257 -23.93 -7.89 -14.14
CA GLY A 257 -24.01 -8.84 -13.01
C GLY A 257 -24.15 -10.31 -13.41
N ALA A 258 -24.23 -11.18 -12.41
CA ALA A 258 -24.15 -12.64 -12.55
C ALA A 258 -25.15 -13.26 -13.52
N LYS A 259 -26.38 -12.73 -13.61
CA LYS A 259 -27.39 -13.24 -14.56
C LYS A 259 -26.99 -12.96 -16.02
N SER A 260 -26.50 -11.77 -16.32
CA SER A 260 -25.98 -11.41 -17.65
C SER A 260 -24.68 -12.16 -17.95
N GLU A 261 -23.82 -12.39 -16.97
CA GLU A 261 -22.62 -13.20 -17.14
C GLU A 261 -22.95 -14.64 -17.54
N ASN A 262 -23.88 -15.30 -16.84
CA ASN A 262 -24.31 -16.64 -17.16
C ASN A 262 -24.93 -16.75 -18.59
N TYR A 263 -25.70 -15.74 -18.98
CA TYR A 263 -26.24 -15.67 -20.35
C TYR A 263 -25.13 -15.53 -21.40
N LEU A 264 -24.13 -14.69 -21.14
CA LEU A 264 -23.01 -14.52 -22.06
C LEU A 264 -22.15 -15.77 -22.17
N ARG A 265 -21.85 -16.45 -21.04
CA ARG A 265 -21.10 -17.72 -21.04
C ARG A 265 -21.79 -18.84 -21.80
N SER A 266 -23.12 -18.86 -21.82
CA SER A 266 -23.87 -19.85 -22.61
C SER A 266 -23.79 -19.58 -24.11
N ARG A 267 -23.49 -18.37 -24.53
CA ARG A 267 -23.49 -17.94 -25.94
C ARG A 267 -22.08 -17.75 -26.54
N PHE A 268 -21.11 -17.49 -25.68
CA PHE A 268 -19.69 -17.31 -26.01
C PHE A 268 -18.84 -18.16 -25.03
N PRO A 269 -18.78 -19.49 -25.27
CA PRO A 269 -18.04 -20.41 -24.39
C PRO A 269 -16.53 -20.14 -24.36
#